data_a52689b3a27e433d92a21940fc2a7e24
#
_entry.id   a52689b3a27e433d92a21940fc2a7e24
#
_cell.length_a   1.000
_cell.length_b   1.000
_cell.length_c   1.000
_cell.angle_alpha   90.00
_cell.angle_beta   90.00
_cell.angle_gamma   90.00
#
_symmetry.space_group_name_H-M   'P 1'
#
loop_
_entity.id
_entity.type
_entity.pdbx_description
1 polymer ?
#
loop_
_entity_poly.entity_id
_entity_poly.type
_entity_poly.pdbx_seq_one_letter_code
_entity_poly.pdbx_strand_id
1 'polypeptide(L)'
;MILTFEGPDRSGKSEISSALSIDLGIPRFKNKGEWLDDIKNSSYFVNTLTYGNTMLIDFIEQVQCDVIFDRHYPSEWVYSRFFGRQTNEQVLRKIDDKLAEMGAMIVICRRKSYNGIQDDLYSYIDSDALKKIDALYEDFTKWTKCKVLTLWVDDENLTREITEIKEWIKS
;
A
#
# COMPACT_ATOMS: atom_id res chain seq x y z
N MET A 1 -3.19 -8.47 14.37
CA MET A 1 -2.13 -7.84 13.53
C MET A 1 -2.77 -7.21 12.30
N ILE A 2 -2.40 -5.99 11.96
CA ILE A 2 -2.83 -5.31 10.73
C ILE A 2 -1.56 -4.99 9.96
N LEU A 3 -1.42 -5.52 8.74
CA LEU A 3 -0.24 -5.34 7.91
C LEU A 3 -0.64 -4.85 6.52
N THR A 4 -0.03 -3.76 6.06
CA THR A 4 -0.31 -3.17 4.75
C THR A 4 0.94 -3.24 3.86
N PHE A 5 0.78 -3.75 2.64
CA PHE A 5 1.83 -3.77 1.62
C PHE A 5 1.64 -2.63 0.62
N GLU A 6 2.66 -1.81 0.48
CA GLU A 6 2.67 -0.60 -0.33
C GLU A 6 3.93 -0.51 -1.20
N GLY A 7 3.96 0.44 -2.12
CA GLY A 7 5.10 0.69 -3.01
C GLY A 7 4.68 0.84 -4.47
N PRO A 8 5.60 1.24 -5.36
CA PRO A 8 5.34 1.39 -6.79
C PRO A 8 4.84 0.09 -7.44
N ASP A 9 4.25 0.21 -8.61
CA ASP A 9 3.91 -0.98 -9.39
C ASP A 9 5.18 -1.77 -9.75
N ARG A 10 5.06 -3.07 -9.97
CA ARG A 10 6.19 -3.99 -10.20
C ARG A 10 7.19 -4.11 -9.04
N SER A 11 6.83 -3.76 -7.81
CA SER A 11 7.65 -3.97 -6.62
C SER A 11 7.33 -5.27 -5.85
N GLY A 12 6.73 -6.28 -6.48
CA GLY A 12 6.50 -7.60 -5.86
C GLY A 12 5.44 -7.67 -4.76
N LYS A 13 4.79 -6.56 -4.38
CA LYS A 13 3.82 -6.48 -3.26
C LYS A 13 2.80 -7.59 -3.22
N SER A 14 2.13 -7.82 -4.37
CA SER A 14 1.02 -8.79 -4.44
C SER A 14 1.50 -10.22 -4.25
N GLU A 15 2.69 -10.56 -4.73
CA GLU A 15 3.30 -11.86 -4.57
C GLU A 15 3.71 -12.09 -3.11
N ILE A 16 4.45 -11.14 -2.53
CA ILE A 16 4.93 -11.21 -1.15
C ILE A 16 3.74 -11.25 -0.16
N SER A 17 2.76 -10.35 -0.32
CA SER A 17 1.58 -10.31 0.54
C SER A 17 0.72 -11.58 0.43
N SER A 18 0.64 -12.18 -0.76
CA SER A 18 -0.07 -13.45 -0.98
C SER A 18 0.64 -14.61 -0.30
N ALA A 19 1.95 -14.72 -0.49
CA ALA A 19 2.74 -15.78 0.13
C ALA A 19 2.74 -15.68 1.66
N LEU A 20 2.89 -14.47 2.21
CA LEU A 20 2.82 -14.24 3.65
C LEU A 20 1.42 -14.55 4.23
N SER A 21 0.35 -14.21 3.50
CA SER A 21 -1.03 -14.53 3.87
C SER A 21 -1.24 -16.04 4.02
N ILE A 22 -0.73 -16.82 3.08
CA ILE A 22 -0.79 -18.29 3.10
C ILE A 22 0.04 -18.84 4.28
N ASP A 23 1.27 -18.36 4.44
CA ASP A 23 2.20 -18.83 5.47
C ASP A 23 1.70 -18.56 6.90
N LEU A 24 1.03 -17.42 7.12
CA LEU A 24 0.48 -17.04 8.43
C LEU A 24 -0.98 -17.47 8.65
N GLY A 25 -1.69 -17.92 7.61
CA GLY A 25 -3.11 -18.23 7.67
C GLY A 25 -4.00 -16.99 7.90
N ILE A 26 -3.57 -15.80 7.44
CA ILE A 26 -4.25 -14.52 7.66
C ILE A 26 -4.94 -14.07 6.38
N PRO A 27 -6.21 -13.61 6.44
CA PRO A 27 -6.92 -13.13 5.27
C PRO A 27 -6.21 -11.91 4.64
N ARG A 28 -6.16 -11.92 3.30
CA ARG A 28 -5.61 -10.83 2.50
C ARG A 28 -6.70 -10.14 1.71
N PHE A 29 -6.75 -8.82 1.82
CA PHE A 29 -7.60 -7.96 1.01
C PHE A 29 -6.75 -7.22 -0.01
N LYS A 30 -7.03 -7.46 -1.29
CA LYS A 30 -6.42 -6.69 -2.37
C LYS A 30 -7.31 -5.50 -2.69
N ASN A 31 -6.80 -4.29 -2.47
CA ASN A 31 -7.48 -3.08 -2.88
C ASN A 31 -7.30 -2.90 -4.39
N LYS A 32 -8.30 -3.29 -5.16
CA LYS A 32 -8.31 -3.13 -6.60
C LYS A 32 -9.03 -1.84 -6.96
N GLY A 33 -8.31 -0.89 -7.54
CA GLY A 33 -8.93 0.29 -8.17
C GLY A 33 -9.81 -0.06 -9.37
N GLU A 34 -9.74 -1.30 -9.88
CA GLU A 34 -10.49 -1.77 -11.06
C GLU A 34 -12.01 -1.59 -10.94
N TRP A 35 -12.58 -1.77 -9.74
CA TRP A 35 -14.01 -1.55 -9.49
C TRP A 35 -14.43 -0.06 -9.55
N LEU A 36 -13.46 0.84 -9.70
CA LEU A 36 -13.66 2.26 -9.86
C LEU A 36 -13.39 2.74 -11.30
N ASP A 37 -13.02 1.83 -12.21
CA ASP A 37 -12.63 2.20 -13.58
C ASP A 37 -13.71 2.96 -14.33
N ASP A 38 -14.97 2.58 -14.15
CA ASP A 38 -16.11 3.25 -14.78
C ASP A 38 -16.38 4.67 -14.26
N ILE A 39 -15.85 5.02 -13.09
CA ILE A 39 -16.07 6.31 -12.44
C ILE A 39 -14.81 7.16 -12.26
N LYS A 40 -13.67 6.75 -12.85
CA LYS A 40 -12.37 7.45 -12.73
C LYS A 40 -12.42 8.95 -12.98
N ASN A 41 -13.29 9.39 -13.89
CA ASN A 41 -13.44 10.79 -14.25
C ASN A 41 -14.63 11.48 -13.54
N SER A 42 -15.27 10.81 -12.60
CA SER A 42 -16.40 11.37 -11.86
C SER A 42 -15.93 12.08 -10.59
N SER A 43 -16.73 13.06 -10.13
CA SER A 43 -16.50 13.71 -8.83
C SER A 43 -16.61 12.75 -7.64
N TYR A 44 -17.22 11.58 -7.83
CA TYR A 44 -17.37 10.55 -6.81
C TYR A 44 -16.09 9.72 -6.61
N PHE A 45 -15.16 9.68 -7.58
CA PHE A 45 -13.96 8.86 -7.53
C PHE A 45 -13.11 9.13 -6.28
N VAL A 46 -12.80 10.38 -6.00
CA VAL A 46 -12.00 10.79 -4.83
C VAL A 46 -12.69 10.39 -3.52
N ASN A 47 -13.98 10.63 -3.42
CA ASN A 47 -14.77 10.29 -2.23
C ASN A 47 -14.83 8.78 -2.03
N THR A 48 -15.05 8.01 -3.09
CA THR A 48 -15.12 6.55 -3.01
C THR A 48 -13.82 5.94 -2.53
N LEU A 49 -12.65 6.38 -3.06
CA LEU A 49 -11.34 5.92 -2.62
C LEU A 49 -11.08 6.27 -1.15
N THR A 50 -11.34 7.52 -0.78
CA THR A 50 -11.07 8.00 0.57
C THR A 50 -11.95 7.33 1.61
N TYR A 51 -13.26 7.27 1.37
CA TYR A 51 -14.22 6.70 2.32
C TYR A 51 -14.27 5.17 2.28
N GLY A 52 -13.94 4.55 1.16
CA GLY A 52 -13.79 3.10 1.06
C GLY A 52 -12.68 2.58 1.99
N ASN A 53 -11.57 3.29 2.10
CA ASN A 53 -10.52 2.97 3.06
C ASN A 53 -10.99 3.12 4.52
N THR A 54 -11.84 4.09 4.83
CA THR A 54 -12.43 4.27 6.17
C THR A 54 -13.34 3.09 6.54
N MET A 55 -14.19 2.66 5.62
CA MET A 55 -15.09 1.52 5.84
C MET A 55 -14.34 0.23 6.18
N LEU A 56 -13.20 -0.01 5.54
CA LEU A 56 -12.37 -1.18 5.84
C LEU A 56 -11.81 -1.14 7.27
N ILE A 57 -11.48 0.02 7.79
CA ILE A 57 -11.01 0.18 9.18
C ILE A 57 -12.12 -0.13 10.16
N ASP A 58 -13.30 0.42 9.95
CA ASP A 58 -14.47 0.15 10.80
C ASP A 58 -14.81 -1.35 10.80
N PHE A 59 -14.68 -2.01 9.65
CA PHE A 59 -14.83 -3.47 9.55
C PHE A 59 -13.81 -4.22 10.42
N ILE A 60 -12.52 -3.85 10.36
CA ILE A 60 -11.47 -4.50 11.15
C ILE A 60 -11.72 -4.34 12.65
N GLU A 61 -12.12 -3.14 13.09
CA GLU A 61 -12.45 -2.87 14.49
C GLU A 61 -13.61 -3.74 14.98
N GLN A 62 -14.65 -3.94 14.16
CA GLN A 62 -15.80 -4.75 14.52
C GLN A 62 -15.46 -6.26 14.58
N VAL A 63 -14.68 -6.75 13.62
CA VAL A 63 -14.35 -8.17 13.50
C VAL A 63 -13.17 -8.56 14.37
N GLN A 64 -12.31 -7.62 14.73
CA GLN A 64 -11.08 -7.81 15.53
C GLN A 64 -10.20 -8.94 15.00
N CYS A 65 -10.07 -9.05 13.68
CA CYS A 65 -9.25 -10.07 13.03
C CYS A 65 -7.88 -9.55 12.62
N ASP A 66 -6.93 -10.47 12.53
CA ASP A 66 -5.67 -10.22 11.82
C ASP A 66 -5.95 -10.07 10.32
N VAL A 67 -5.25 -9.15 9.65
CA VAL A 67 -5.50 -8.84 8.24
C VAL A 67 -4.23 -8.36 7.53
N ILE A 68 -4.10 -8.74 6.25
CA ILE A 68 -3.11 -8.22 5.34
C ILE A 68 -3.82 -7.43 4.24
N PHE A 69 -3.39 -6.19 4.00
CA PHE A 69 -3.82 -5.37 2.86
C PHE A 69 -2.75 -5.34 1.77
N ASP A 70 -3.15 -5.62 0.55
CA ASP A 70 -2.38 -5.32 -0.66
C ASP A 70 -2.91 -4.00 -1.22
N ARG A 71 -2.28 -2.90 -0.81
CA ARG A 71 -2.65 -1.50 -0.92
C ARG A 71 -3.79 -1.08 0.01
N HIS A 72 -3.63 0.12 0.56
CA HIS A 72 -4.62 0.81 1.38
C HIS A 72 -4.49 2.35 1.19
N TYR A 73 -4.81 3.16 2.21
CA TYR A 73 -4.73 4.62 2.19
C TYR A 73 -3.36 5.21 1.79
N PRO A 74 -2.19 4.57 2.04
CA PRO A 74 -0.92 5.12 1.57
C PRO A 74 -0.88 5.25 0.04
N SER A 75 -1.45 4.28 -0.68
CA SER A 75 -1.59 4.38 -2.14
C SER A 75 -2.42 5.61 -2.54
N GLU A 76 -3.52 5.92 -1.86
CA GLU A 76 -4.29 7.13 -2.18
C GLU A 76 -3.47 8.39 -1.91
N TRP A 77 -2.74 8.46 -0.79
CA TRP A 77 -1.87 9.59 -0.47
C TRP A 77 -0.78 9.81 -1.53
N VAL A 78 -0.14 8.73 -2.01
CA VAL A 78 0.95 8.77 -3.02
C VAL A 78 0.40 9.09 -4.40
N TYR A 79 -0.57 8.31 -4.88
CA TYR A 79 -1.06 8.43 -6.26
C TYR A 79 -1.89 9.67 -6.50
N SER A 80 -2.58 10.22 -5.48
CA SER A 80 -3.23 11.53 -5.62
C SER A 80 -2.21 12.63 -5.91
N ARG A 81 -1.05 12.61 -5.25
CA ARG A 81 0.05 13.57 -5.49
C ARG A 81 0.70 13.35 -6.84
N PHE A 82 0.97 12.10 -7.19
CA PHE A 82 1.58 11.77 -8.48
C PHE A 82 0.73 12.24 -9.67
N PHE A 83 -0.59 12.03 -9.60
CA PHE A 83 -1.52 12.44 -10.65
C PHE A 83 -2.06 13.87 -10.49
N GLY A 84 -1.67 14.62 -9.48
CA GLY A 84 -2.21 15.94 -9.21
C GLY A 84 -3.72 15.94 -8.89
N ARG A 85 -4.24 14.82 -8.36
CA ARG A 85 -5.66 14.70 -7.97
C ARG A 85 -5.90 15.34 -6.61
N GLN A 86 -7.10 15.89 -6.44
CA GLN A 86 -7.57 16.27 -5.10
C GLN A 86 -7.78 15.00 -4.25
N THR A 87 -7.42 15.10 -2.98
CA THR A 87 -7.74 14.09 -1.97
C THR A 87 -8.09 14.77 -0.65
N ASN A 88 -8.85 14.08 0.20
CA ASN A 88 -9.16 14.60 1.53
C ASN A 88 -8.07 14.20 2.53
N GLU A 89 -7.03 15.03 2.62
CA GLU A 89 -5.88 14.76 3.48
C GLU A 89 -6.24 14.64 4.96
N GLN A 90 -7.26 15.36 5.42
CA GLN A 90 -7.73 15.25 6.82
C GLN A 90 -8.30 13.86 7.11
N VAL A 91 -9.04 13.27 6.15
CA VAL A 91 -9.55 11.91 6.30
C VAL A 91 -8.41 10.91 6.26
N LEU A 92 -7.45 11.05 5.34
CA LEU A 92 -6.27 10.18 5.30
C LEU A 92 -5.47 10.24 6.60
N ARG A 93 -5.33 11.44 7.20
CA ARG A 93 -4.66 11.60 8.49
C ARG A 93 -5.40 10.88 9.63
N LYS A 94 -6.73 10.97 9.67
CA LYS A 94 -7.54 10.24 10.66
C LYS A 94 -7.42 8.72 10.49
N ILE A 95 -7.34 8.24 9.26
CA ILE A 95 -7.11 6.83 8.95
C ILE A 95 -5.74 6.39 9.49
N ASP A 96 -4.69 7.17 9.20
CA ASP A 96 -3.33 6.92 9.68
C ASP A 96 -3.27 6.86 11.21
N ASP A 97 -3.83 7.87 11.87
CA ASP A 97 -3.89 7.95 13.33
C ASP A 97 -4.56 6.71 13.93
N LYS A 98 -5.71 6.33 13.41
CA LYS A 98 -6.49 5.20 13.89
C LYS A 98 -5.76 3.86 13.68
N LEU A 99 -5.15 3.66 12.51
CA LEU A 99 -4.36 2.46 12.24
C LEU A 99 -3.10 2.39 13.11
N ALA A 100 -2.44 3.52 13.33
CA ALA A 100 -1.29 3.57 14.24
C ALA A 100 -1.68 3.23 15.70
N GLU A 101 -2.81 3.74 16.19
CA GLU A 101 -3.37 3.39 17.50
C GLU A 101 -3.71 1.90 17.62
N MET A 102 -4.14 1.27 16.53
CA MET A 102 -4.41 -0.18 16.45
C MET A 102 -3.13 -1.02 16.30
N GLY A 103 -1.95 -0.40 16.26
CA GLY A 103 -0.67 -1.08 16.06
C GLY A 103 -0.45 -1.62 14.64
N ALA A 104 -1.09 -0.99 13.64
CA ALA A 104 -0.88 -1.37 12.25
C ALA A 104 0.55 -1.09 11.79
N MET A 105 1.01 -1.95 10.88
CA MET A 105 2.36 -1.91 10.31
C MET A 105 2.29 -1.80 8.80
N ILE A 106 3.25 -1.09 8.19
CA ILE A 106 3.31 -0.86 6.75
C ILE A 106 4.63 -1.39 6.21
N VAL A 107 4.57 -2.26 5.21
CA VAL A 107 5.73 -2.72 4.43
C VAL A 107 5.73 -1.99 3.10
N ILE A 108 6.76 -1.18 2.86
CA ILE A 108 6.94 -0.49 1.59
C ILE A 108 7.97 -1.24 0.75
N CYS A 109 7.49 -1.94 -0.27
CA CYS A 109 8.32 -2.66 -1.22
C CYS A 109 8.94 -1.68 -2.21
N ARG A 110 10.27 -1.61 -2.27
CA ARG A 110 11.03 -0.67 -3.11
C ARG A 110 12.10 -1.39 -3.91
N ARG A 111 12.51 -0.77 -5.01
CA ARG A 111 13.66 -1.19 -5.82
C ARG A 111 14.72 -0.08 -5.86
N LYS A 112 15.99 -0.48 -5.89
CA LYS A 112 17.11 0.46 -6.09
C LYS A 112 17.13 1.03 -7.52
N SER A 113 16.56 0.29 -8.46
CA SER A 113 16.44 0.71 -9.85
C SER A 113 15.12 0.27 -10.49
N TYR A 114 14.51 1.18 -11.22
CA TYR A 114 13.33 0.92 -12.06
C TYR A 114 13.69 0.91 -13.56
N ASN A 115 14.97 0.87 -13.93
CA ASN A 115 15.39 0.88 -15.32
C ASN A 115 14.89 -0.35 -16.07
N GLY A 116 14.20 -0.14 -17.20
CA GLY A 116 13.63 -1.20 -18.02
C GLY A 116 12.33 -1.80 -17.45
N ILE A 117 11.82 -1.27 -16.34
CA ILE A 117 10.54 -1.68 -15.76
C ILE A 117 9.44 -0.76 -16.30
N GLN A 118 8.37 -1.36 -16.82
CA GLN A 118 7.15 -0.68 -17.25
C GLN A 118 5.95 -1.27 -16.53
N ASP A 119 4.90 -0.46 -16.33
CA ASP A 119 3.63 -0.95 -15.84
C ASP A 119 2.88 -1.67 -16.99
N ASP A 120 2.29 -2.83 -16.70
CA ASP A 120 1.53 -3.61 -17.70
C ASP A 120 0.15 -3.01 -17.98
N LEU A 121 -0.43 -2.35 -16.98
CA LEU A 121 -1.80 -1.82 -17.06
C LEU A 121 -1.81 -0.39 -17.61
N TYR A 122 -0.73 0.38 -17.35
CA TYR A 122 -0.65 1.78 -17.70
C TYR A 122 0.64 2.08 -18.45
N SER A 123 0.59 2.05 -19.78
CA SER A 123 1.76 2.31 -20.65
C SER A 123 2.45 3.66 -20.44
N TYR A 124 1.77 4.61 -19.77
CA TYR A 124 2.33 5.92 -19.41
C TYR A 124 3.08 5.93 -18.08
N ILE A 125 3.07 4.82 -17.31
CA ILE A 125 3.89 4.67 -16.10
C ILE A 125 5.18 3.97 -16.51
N ASP A 126 6.13 4.77 -16.94
CA ASP A 126 7.48 4.35 -17.30
C ASP A 126 8.43 4.33 -16.08
N SER A 127 9.70 4.02 -16.33
CA SER A 127 10.74 3.98 -15.28
C SER A 127 10.87 5.29 -14.51
N ASP A 128 10.68 6.43 -15.16
CA ASP A 128 10.82 7.75 -14.51
C ASP A 128 9.57 8.08 -13.67
N ALA A 129 8.40 7.67 -14.13
CA ALA A 129 7.17 7.73 -13.34
C ALA A 129 7.29 6.85 -12.08
N LEU A 130 7.80 5.62 -12.22
CA LEU A 130 8.01 4.71 -11.08
C LEU A 130 9.00 5.29 -10.06
N LYS A 131 10.09 5.93 -10.50
CA LYS A 131 11.02 6.65 -9.60
C LYS A 131 10.35 7.79 -8.84
N LYS A 132 9.47 8.57 -9.50
CA LYS A 132 8.71 9.64 -8.85
C LYS A 132 7.73 9.08 -7.82
N ILE A 133 7.03 8.00 -8.15
CA ILE A 133 6.13 7.30 -7.22
C ILE A 133 6.92 6.76 -6.02
N ASP A 134 8.09 6.17 -6.24
CA ASP A 134 8.97 5.66 -5.19
C ASP A 134 9.43 6.77 -4.23
N ALA A 135 9.81 7.93 -4.77
CA ALA A 135 10.16 9.10 -3.96
C ALA A 135 8.97 9.60 -3.10
N LEU A 136 7.74 9.55 -3.64
CA LEU A 136 6.54 9.89 -2.88
C LEU A 136 6.27 8.87 -1.75
N TYR A 137 6.56 7.58 -1.96
CA TYR A 137 6.50 6.60 -0.87
C TYR A 137 7.56 6.89 0.22
N GLU A 138 8.76 7.34 -0.15
CA GLU A 138 9.74 7.78 0.84
C GLU A 138 9.26 8.99 1.65
N ASP A 139 8.62 9.96 0.99
CA ASP A 139 8.00 11.09 1.71
C ASP A 139 6.83 10.63 2.59
N PHE A 140 6.06 9.64 2.15
CA PHE A 140 5.01 9.05 2.96
C PHE A 140 5.56 8.44 4.26
N THR A 141 6.75 7.83 4.27
CA THR A 141 7.35 7.29 5.52
C THR A 141 7.58 8.36 6.59
N LYS A 142 7.81 9.61 6.18
CA LYS A 142 7.97 10.76 7.08
C LYS A 142 6.62 11.31 7.57
N TRP A 143 5.54 10.97 6.85
CA TRP A 143 4.19 11.47 7.13
C TRP A 143 3.39 10.55 8.05
N THR A 144 3.52 9.23 7.91
CA THR A 144 2.76 8.22 8.67
C THR A 144 3.24 8.10 10.13
N LYS A 145 2.32 7.77 11.02
CA LYS A 145 2.61 7.37 12.41
C LYS A 145 2.69 5.86 12.61
N CYS A 146 2.29 5.08 11.61
CA CYS A 146 2.42 3.63 11.65
C CYS A 146 3.90 3.21 11.61
N LYS A 147 4.22 2.04 12.21
CA LYS A 147 5.54 1.42 12.10
C LYS A 147 5.79 1.01 10.63
N VAL A 148 6.92 1.40 10.05
CA VAL A 148 7.23 1.17 8.63
C VAL A 148 8.47 0.29 8.48
N LEU A 149 8.39 -0.71 7.59
CA LEU A 149 9.52 -1.44 7.04
C LEU A 149 9.72 -1.03 5.57
N THR A 150 10.91 -0.60 5.19
CA THR A 150 11.31 -0.51 3.79
C THR A 150 11.93 -1.83 3.36
N LEU A 151 11.26 -2.55 2.47
CA LEU A 151 11.68 -3.84 1.96
C LEU A 151 12.27 -3.68 0.54
N TRP A 152 13.54 -4.03 0.38
CA TRP A 152 14.21 -4.00 -0.92
C TRP A 152 14.02 -5.33 -1.65
N VAL A 153 13.44 -5.27 -2.87
CA VAL A 153 13.00 -6.44 -3.64
C VAL A 153 13.80 -6.65 -4.94
N ASP A 154 15.02 -6.11 -5.02
CA ASP A 154 15.82 -6.16 -6.25
C ASP A 154 16.28 -7.57 -6.62
N ASP A 155 16.47 -8.45 -5.66
CA ASP A 155 16.93 -9.82 -5.84
C ASP A 155 15.80 -10.83 -6.06
N GLU A 156 14.55 -10.37 -5.98
CA GLU A 156 13.33 -11.18 -6.17
C GLU A 156 13.35 -12.49 -5.36
N ASN A 157 13.92 -12.43 -4.15
CA ASN A 157 14.06 -13.58 -3.26
C ASN A 157 12.91 -13.61 -2.23
N LEU A 158 11.82 -14.23 -2.62
CA LEU A 158 10.59 -14.30 -1.83
C LEU A 158 10.83 -14.89 -0.42
N THR A 159 11.70 -15.90 -0.30
CA THR A 159 12.00 -16.53 1.00
C THR A 159 12.70 -15.56 1.95
N ARG A 160 13.69 -14.82 1.46
CA ARG A 160 14.39 -13.78 2.22
C ARG A 160 13.41 -12.69 2.65
N GLU A 161 12.60 -12.21 1.71
CA GLU A 161 11.65 -11.12 1.93
C GLU A 161 10.61 -11.48 3.01
N ILE A 162 10.05 -12.68 2.95
CA ILE A 162 9.12 -13.19 3.98
C ILE A 162 9.81 -13.33 5.34
N THR A 163 11.04 -13.83 5.35
CA THR A 163 11.82 -13.98 6.60
C THR A 163 12.06 -12.63 7.25
N GLU A 164 12.53 -11.64 6.49
CA GLU A 164 12.79 -10.28 6.95
C GLU A 164 11.52 -9.63 7.55
N ILE A 165 10.37 -9.77 6.87
CA ILE A 165 9.09 -9.26 7.37
C ILE A 165 8.71 -9.96 8.70
N LYS A 166 8.83 -11.28 8.78
CA LYS A 166 8.47 -12.05 9.99
C LYS A 166 9.35 -11.70 11.19
N GLU A 167 10.63 -11.44 10.97
CA GLU A 167 11.55 -10.98 12.01
C GLU A 167 11.18 -9.56 12.49
N TRP A 168 10.89 -8.66 11.54
CA TRP A 168 10.50 -7.30 11.85
C TRP A 168 9.16 -7.20 12.58
N ILE A 169 8.17 -8.04 12.27
CA ILE A 169 6.89 -8.08 12.99
C ILE A 169 7.10 -8.43 14.48
N LYS A 170 8.10 -9.24 14.79
CA LYS A 170 8.39 -9.69 16.16
C LYS A 170 9.22 -8.69 16.99
N SER A 171 9.86 -7.71 16.32
CA SER A 171 10.70 -6.70 16.97
C SER A 171 9.88 -5.52 17.50
#